data_05fb3e4c9555bc0d4be9b2431ffc242a
#
_entry.id   05fb3e4c9555bc0d4be9b2431ffc242a
#
_cell.length_a   1.000
_cell.length_b   1.000
_cell.length_c   1.000
_cell.angle_alpha   90.00
_cell.angle_beta   90.00
_cell.angle_gamma   90.00
#
_symmetry.space_group_name_H-M   'P 1'
#
loop_
_entity.id
_entity.type
_entity.pdbx_description
1 polymer ?
#
loop_
_entity_poly.entity_id
_entity_poly.type
_entity_poly.pdbx_seq_one_letter_code
_entity_poly.pdbx_strand_id
1 'polypeptide(L)'
;MTRNMGKLHIPMATRPKAGVRCMSSAAEPAGVARGSRHPLPGYTPWIFTTKALVILAVLVLAWMAMSLSRPVQGADRGAADPPVAPAGPLTFDESVKLAIQHSPYFAKSSLEIDVRRMDESDSRYGMIPPLTFRTYYYVNQPNVEGIYSRPYSLNFATDPYNPLGSYFDLQAQKLATQAAILMHLNTISRGVQRLGQFYLELDGLQKLTGYQQELINLTRESLKYAENRFSLGTATSLEVKVARQEWQLARGEDQRMALSRQRVLTNLKNFLGLKSHQEITADSRDARGQVLGSFDPAAATLDQTKSRSYELKALELKKQLQSYNVSLAIAKIFPTFILNTQTPDPLSVTTARGLYVGIGLEVPVWDGFKRIRNVSRQKAILRQFGAEKESRENDLEDQWLTAKGNLQNAAMALKLAQSQEELARLKAHQQEIRYESGDAPLPVFLESRKGILEAQKTTTLKTLDYNKAVLALRQISGDLGNSYVHASSWQK
;
A
#
# COMPACT_ATOMS: atom_id res chain seq x y z
N MET A 1 -14.57 47.56 13.36
CA MET A 1 -13.54 48.60 13.21
C MET A 1 -12.88 48.45 11.86
N THR A 2 -13.23 49.33 10.99
CA THR A 2 -12.86 49.58 9.62
C THR A 2 -11.47 50.18 9.48
N ARG A 3 -10.72 49.76 8.43
CA ARG A 3 -9.71 50.58 7.67
C ARG A 3 -8.77 49.60 6.95
N ASN A 4 -8.31 49.77 5.72
CA ASN A 4 -8.51 50.72 4.64
C ASN A 4 -7.75 50.12 3.43
N MET A 5 -8.36 50.17 2.28
CA MET A 5 -7.74 49.83 0.98
C MET A 5 -6.66 50.88 0.62
N GLY A 6 -5.50 50.41 0.14
CA GLY A 6 -4.50 51.21 -0.54
C GLY A 6 -4.31 50.69 -1.97
N LYS A 7 -4.90 51.37 -2.94
CA LYS A 7 -4.64 51.18 -4.37
C LYS A 7 -3.27 51.78 -4.72
N LEU A 8 -2.41 51.00 -5.37
CA LEU A 8 -1.22 51.53 -6.02
C LEU A 8 -1.39 51.46 -7.54
N HIS A 9 -1.43 52.61 -8.15
CA HIS A 9 -1.37 52.86 -9.58
C HIS A 9 0.05 52.60 -10.10
N ILE A 10 0.15 51.95 -11.25
CA ILE A 10 1.38 51.86 -12.06
C ILE A 10 1.11 52.60 -13.38
N PRO A 11 1.94 53.58 -13.77
CA PRO A 11 1.77 54.26 -15.05
C PRO A 11 2.44 53.48 -16.20
N MET A 12 1.76 53.47 -17.33
CA MET A 12 2.28 53.11 -18.66
C MET A 12 3.37 54.09 -19.11
N ALA A 13 4.45 53.57 -19.64
CA ALA A 13 5.43 54.34 -20.41
C ALA A 13 5.57 53.76 -21.83
N THR A 14 5.50 54.67 -22.73
CA THR A 14 5.43 54.65 -24.19
C THR A 14 6.70 54.14 -24.87
N ARG A 15 6.51 53.50 -26.04
CA ARG A 15 7.54 53.15 -27.06
C ARG A 15 8.10 54.40 -27.74
N PRO A 16 9.35 54.35 -28.26
CA PRO A 16 9.69 55.05 -29.49
C PRO A 16 10.03 54.09 -30.64
N LYS A 17 9.54 54.49 -31.83
CA LYS A 17 9.90 53.99 -33.16
C LYS A 17 11.20 54.69 -33.62
N ALA A 18 12.08 53.94 -34.28
CA ALA A 18 13.11 54.45 -35.22
C ALA A 18 13.38 53.29 -36.20
N GLY A 19 13.22 53.40 -37.41
CA GLY A 19 13.56 54.10 -38.57
C GLY A 19 14.96 53.69 -39.10
N VAL A 20 15.03 52.61 -39.98
CA VAL A 20 16.27 52.26 -40.67
C VAL A 20 16.10 52.47 -42.17
N ARG A 21 16.98 53.30 -42.68
CA ARG A 21 17.17 53.65 -44.10
C ARG A 21 17.98 52.55 -44.81
N CYS A 22 17.54 52.22 -46.02
CA CYS A 22 18.32 51.48 -47.01
C CYS A 22 19.45 52.42 -47.57
N MET A 23 20.60 51.86 -47.84
CA MET A 23 21.56 52.40 -48.81
C MET A 23 22.05 51.26 -49.70
N SER A 24 21.73 51.42 -50.96
CA SER A 24 22.26 50.65 -52.09
C SER A 24 23.63 51.17 -52.49
N SER A 25 24.55 50.31 -52.88
CA SER A 25 25.63 50.71 -53.83
C SER A 25 26.05 49.47 -54.62
N ALA A 26 25.90 49.62 -55.93
CA ALA A 26 26.33 48.74 -57.01
C ALA A 26 27.82 48.94 -57.33
N ALA A 27 28.45 47.85 -57.68
CA ALA A 27 29.59 47.85 -58.63
C ALA A 27 29.84 46.45 -59.18
N GLU A 28 29.62 46.32 -60.49
CA GLU A 28 30.25 45.36 -61.42
C GLU A 28 31.50 46.07 -62.03
N PRO A 29 32.35 45.40 -62.86
CA PRO A 29 32.41 44.06 -63.42
C PRO A 29 33.83 43.47 -63.65
N ALA A 30 33.80 42.35 -64.35
CA ALA A 30 34.79 41.88 -65.35
C ALA A 30 35.87 40.88 -64.92
N GLY A 31 35.94 39.80 -65.70
CA GLY A 31 37.10 38.95 -65.85
C GLY A 31 36.84 37.51 -66.29
N VAL A 32 36.67 37.35 -67.58
CA VAL A 32 36.61 36.05 -68.28
C VAL A 32 37.94 35.35 -68.27
N ALA A 33 37.99 34.08 -67.82
CA ALA A 33 39.04 33.14 -68.24
C ALA A 33 38.49 31.75 -68.40
N ARG A 34 38.42 31.30 -69.67
CA ARG A 34 38.18 29.90 -70.08
C ARG A 34 39.43 29.08 -69.72
N GLY A 35 39.20 28.04 -68.83
CA GLY A 35 40.21 27.02 -68.48
C GLY A 35 39.62 25.59 -68.73
N SER A 36 40.36 24.90 -69.54
CA SER A 36 40.16 23.56 -70.15
C SER A 36 39.70 22.46 -69.20
N ARG A 37 38.76 21.67 -69.71
CA ARG A 37 38.27 20.41 -69.13
C ARG A 37 39.34 19.31 -69.23
N HIS A 38 39.80 18.77 -68.07
CA HIS A 38 40.40 17.45 -67.98
C HIS A 38 39.39 16.50 -67.34
N PRO A 39 39.12 15.30 -67.86
CA PRO A 39 38.27 14.33 -67.19
C PRO A 39 39.06 13.62 -66.06
N LEU A 40 38.59 13.74 -64.85
CA LEU A 40 39.06 12.96 -63.70
C LEU A 40 38.49 11.56 -63.73
N PRO A 41 39.28 10.51 -63.29
CA PRO A 41 38.89 9.13 -63.37
C PRO A 41 37.76 8.77 -62.42
N GLY A 42 36.95 7.82 -62.90
CA GLY A 42 35.69 7.38 -62.31
C GLY A 42 35.71 7.07 -60.81
N TYR A 43 35.01 7.88 -60.04
CA TYR A 43 34.52 7.52 -58.72
C TYR A 43 33.15 6.88 -58.89
N THR A 44 33.07 5.56 -58.72
CA THR A 44 31.77 4.89 -58.48
C THR A 44 31.18 5.43 -57.20
N PRO A 45 30.01 6.09 -57.21
CA PRO A 45 29.34 6.44 -55.96
C PRO A 45 28.94 5.12 -55.30
N TRP A 46 29.41 4.91 -54.06
CA TRP A 46 28.79 3.90 -53.20
C TRP A 46 27.35 4.34 -52.98
N ILE A 47 26.47 3.91 -53.85
CA ILE A 47 25.03 3.96 -53.70
C ILE A 47 24.75 3.01 -52.54
N PHE A 48 24.77 3.51 -51.32
CA PHE A 48 23.99 2.89 -50.25
C PHE A 48 22.55 2.97 -50.70
N THR A 49 22.14 1.92 -51.39
CA THR A 49 20.83 1.78 -51.98
C THR A 49 19.81 2.02 -50.89
N THR A 50 18.74 2.75 -51.21
CA THR A 50 17.56 2.97 -50.36
C THR A 50 17.11 1.65 -49.70
N LYS A 51 17.42 0.51 -50.28
CA LYS A 51 17.26 -0.86 -49.75
C LYS A 51 18.06 -1.12 -48.45
N ALA A 52 19.30 -0.62 -48.33
CA ALA A 52 20.10 -0.84 -47.11
C ALA A 52 19.55 -0.03 -45.93
N LEU A 53 19.07 1.19 -46.19
CA LEU A 53 18.43 2.02 -45.14
C LEU A 53 17.07 1.45 -44.70
N VAL A 54 16.29 0.92 -45.63
CA VAL A 54 15.04 0.23 -45.32
C VAL A 54 15.31 -1.06 -44.55
N ILE A 55 16.34 -1.83 -44.93
CA ILE A 55 16.73 -3.04 -44.19
C ILE A 55 17.20 -2.69 -42.75
N LEU A 56 17.99 -1.61 -42.56
CA LEU A 56 18.42 -1.18 -41.25
C LEU A 56 17.23 -0.71 -40.40
N ALA A 57 16.29 0.05 -40.96
CA ALA A 57 15.07 0.48 -40.29
C ALA A 57 14.17 -0.71 -39.94
N VAL A 58 14.04 -1.70 -40.81
CA VAL A 58 13.30 -2.94 -40.54
C VAL A 58 13.99 -3.77 -39.47
N LEU A 59 15.33 -3.87 -39.47
CA LEU A 59 16.08 -4.55 -38.43
C LEU A 59 15.95 -3.86 -37.07
N VAL A 60 15.96 -2.53 -37.01
CA VAL A 60 15.75 -1.75 -35.77
C VAL A 60 14.30 -1.92 -35.30
N LEU A 61 13.31 -1.89 -36.17
CA LEU A 61 11.91 -2.16 -35.84
C LEU A 61 11.70 -3.61 -35.40
N ALA A 62 12.34 -4.58 -36.04
CA ALA A 62 12.31 -5.98 -35.64
C ALA A 62 13.00 -6.19 -34.29
N TRP A 63 14.11 -5.51 -34.02
CA TRP A 63 14.79 -5.54 -32.73
C TRP A 63 13.97 -4.88 -31.63
N MET A 64 13.32 -3.73 -31.90
CA MET A 64 12.33 -3.12 -31.01
C MET A 64 11.14 -4.06 -30.76
N ALA A 65 10.59 -4.68 -31.79
CA ALA A 65 9.49 -5.64 -31.64
C ALA A 65 9.91 -6.87 -30.80
N MET A 66 11.13 -7.38 -30.98
CA MET A 66 11.69 -8.46 -30.16
C MET A 66 11.98 -8.03 -28.72
N SER A 67 12.37 -6.77 -28.48
CA SER A 67 12.58 -6.26 -27.11
C SER A 67 11.26 -6.00 -26.39
N LEU A 68 10.21 -5.60 -27.11
CA LEU A 68 8.84 -5.46 -26.58
C LEU A 68 8.13 -6.80 -26.34
N SER A 69 8.54 -7.87 -27.06
CA SER A 69 7.96 -9.20 -26.91
C SER A 69 8.64 -10.07 -25.83
N ARG A 70 9.70 -9.59 -25.19
CA ARG A 70 10.20 -10.26 -23.98
C ARG A 70 9.21 -9.96 -22.87
N PRO A 71 8.45 -10.94 -22.38
CA PRO A 71 7.62 -10.72 -21.21
C PRO A 71 8.57 -10.27 -20.10
N VAL A 72 8.26 -9.15 -19.49
CA VAL A 72 8.88 -8.73 -18.22
C VAL A 72 8.53 -9.83 -17.22
N GLN A 73 9.45 -10.76 -17.04
CA GLN A 73 9.28 -11.96 -16.20
C GLN A 73 8.98 -11.67 -14.72
N GLY A 74 8.71 -10.42 -14.36
CA GLY A 74 8.34 -9.99 -13.01
C GLY A 74 6.89 -9.53 -12.84
N ALA A 75 6.16 -9.26 -13.94
CA ALA A 75 4.82 -8.67 -13.86
C ALA A 75 3.66 -9.67 -14.03
N ASP A 76 3.97 -10.87 -14.51
CA ASP A 76 2.96 -11.91 -14.68
C ASP A 76 2.97 -12.89 -13.47
N ARG A 77 2.84 -12.35 -12.27
CA ARG A 77 2.04 -13.05 -11.28
C ARG A 77 0.59 -12.88 -11.74
N GLY A 78 0.30 -13.54 -12.87
CA GLY A 78 -1.02 -13.67 -13.41
C GLY A 78 -1.96 -13.97 -12.28
N ALA A 79 -3.17 -13.47 -12.36
CA ALA A 79 -4.22 -13.75 -11.39
C ALA A 79 -4.04 -15.20 -10.90
N ALA A 80 -3.42 -15.38 -9.73
CA ALA A 80 -3.21 -16.71 -9.19
C ALA A 80 -4.57 -17.38 -9.26
N ASP A 81 -4.59 -18.61 -9.77
CA ASP A 81 -5.83 -19.38 -9.85
C ASP A 81 -6.59 -19.18 -8.54
N PRO A 82 -7.88 -18.86 -8.59
CA PRO A 82 -8.62 -18.54 -7.40
C PRO A 82 -8.38 -19.66 -6.39
N PRO A 83 -8.01 -19.30 -5.15
CA PRO A 83 -7.67 -20.30 -4.16
C PRO A 83 -8.81 -21.31 -4.05
N VAL A 84 -8.50 -22.57 -4.21
CA VAL A 84 -9.46 -23.64 -3.93
C VAL A 84 -9.62 -23.66 -2.40
N ALA A 85 -10.85 -23.49 -1.92
CA ALA A 85 -11.12 -23.61 -0.49
C ALA A 85 -10.61 -24.98 -0.03
N PRO A 86 -9.79 -25.06 1.04
CA PRO A 86 -9.34 -26.34 1.55
C PRO A 86 -10.56 -27.16 1.99
N ALA A 87 -10.49 -28.46 1.76
CA ALA A 87 -11.60 -29.40 1.99
C ALA A 87 -11.96 -29.62 3.49
N GLY A 88 -11.29 -28.93 4.42
CA GLY A 88 -11.47 -29.05 5.87
C GLY A 88 -11.67 -27.73 6.58
N PRO A 89 -11.94 -27.75 7.90
CA PRO A 89 -12.05 -26.54 8.70
C PRO A 89 -10.68 -25.85 8.77
N LEU A 90 -10.65 -24.58 8.37
CA LEU A 90 -9.45 -23.74 8.35
C LEU A 90 -9.00 -23.38 9.76
N THR A 91 -7.75 -23.68 10.07
CA THR A 91 -7.08 -23.19 11.28
C THR A 91 -6.65 -21.73 11.10
N PHE A 92 -6.34 -21.05 12.21
CA PHE A 92 -5.86 -19.65 12.15
C PHE A 92 -4.58 -19.52 11.32
N ASP A 93 -3.58 -20.38 11.54
CA ASP A 93 -2.30 -20.32 10.83
C ASP A 93 -2.43 -20.60 9.32
N GLU A 94 -3.30 -21.55 8.93
CA GLU A 94 -3.62 -21.80 7.52
C GLU A 94 -4.30 -20.59 6.88
N SER A 95 -5.23 -19.95 7.61
CA SER A 95 -5.88 -18.72 7.15
C SER A 95 -4.91 -17.56 6.98
N VAL A 96 -3.91 -17.41 7.86
CA VAL A 96 -2.85 -16.40 7.71
C VAL A 96 -2.03 -16.69 6.45
N LYS A 97 -1.60 -17.92 6.22
CA LYS A 97 -0.83 -18.30 5.02
C LYS A 97 -1.64 -18.06 3.75
N LEU A 98 -2.90 -18.47 3.72
CA LEU A 98 -3.80 -18.27 2.59
C LEU A 98 -4.04 -16.76 2.32
N ALA A 99 -4.25 -15.98 3.38
CA ALA A 99 -4.44 -14.55 3.26
C ALA A 99 -3.21 -13.86 2.67
N ILE A 100 -2.00 -14.18 3.13
CA ILE A 100 -0.75 -13.58 2.62
C ILE A 100 -0.59 -13.86 1.12
N GLN A 101 -1.04 -15.02 0.63
CA GLN A 101 -0.90 -15.42 -0.76
C GLN A 101 -1.97 -14.81 -1.68
N HIS A 102 -3.23 -14.74 -1.21
CA HIS A 102 -4.37 -14.49 -2.08
C HIS A 102 -5.23 -13.29 -1.70
N SER A 103 -5.04 -12.71 -0.50
CA SER A 103 -5.88 -11.62 -0.04
C SER A 103 -5.66 -10.33 -0.85
N PRO A 104 -6.72 -9.72 -1.40
CA PRO A 104 -6.63 -8.41 -2.02
C PRO A 104 -6.11 -7.32 -1.08
N TYR A 105 -6.30 -7.51 0.24
CA TYR A 105 -5.82 -6.60 1.26
C TYR A 105 -4.28 -6.49 1.27
N PHE A 106 -3.57 -7.58 1.04
CA PHE A 106 -2.11 -7.60 0.98
C PHE A 106 -1.57 -7.35 -0.43
N ALA A 107 -2.34 -7.68 -1.48
CA ALA A 107 -1.92 -7.55 -2.87
C ALA A 107 -1.47 -6.12 -3.22
N LYS A 108 -2.21 -5.10 -2.77
CA LYS A 108 -1.85 -3.70 -3.03
C LYS A 108 -0.44 -3.36 -2.52
N SER A 109 -0.12 -3.74 -1.29
CA SER A 109 1.18 -3.42 -0.68
C SER A 109 2.32 -4.30 -1.20
N SER A 110 2.03 -5.52 -1.67
CA SER A 110 3.04 -6.35 -2.35
C SER A 110 3.38 -5.81 -3.75
N LEU A 111 2.38 -5.40 -4.52
CA LEU A 111 2.60 -4.74 -5.82
C LEU A 111 3.35 -3.41 -5.70
N GLU A 112 3.14 -2.65 -4.62
CA GLU A 112 3.93 -1.46 -4.33
C GLU A 112 5.43 -1.79 -4.20
N ILE A 113 5.78 -2.92 -3.57
CA ILE A 113 7.19 -3.38 -3.50
C ILE A 113 7.73 -3.67 -4.90
N ASP A 114 6.94 -4.34 -5.74
CA ASP A 114 7.37 -4.67 -7.11
C ASP A 114 7.60 -3.39 -7.94
N VAL A 115 6.72 -2.40 -7.82
CA VAL A 115 6.92 -1.07 -8.45
C VAL A 115 8.22 -0.43 -7.94
N ARG A 116 8.48 -0.42 -6.63
CA ARG A 116 9.72 0.15 -6.08
C ARG A 116 10.98 -0.60 -6.51
N ARG A 117 10.89 -1.91 -6.68
CA ARG A 117 12.01 -2.71 -7.24
C ARG A 117 12.28 -2.36 -8.70
N MET A 118 11.23 -2.08 -9.49
CA MET A 118 11.40 -1.58 -10.86
C MET A 118 12.04 -0.19 -10.86
N ASP A 119 11.57 0.75 -10.02
CA ASP A 119 12.17 2.08 -9.85
C ASP A 119 13.66 1.98 -9.46
N GLU A 120 14.01 1.07 -8.52
CA GLU A 120 15.40 0.80 -8.14
C GLU A 120 16.22 0.24 -9.30
N SER A 121 15.64 -0.68 -10.08
CA SER A 121 16.29 -1.25 -11.26
C SER A 121 16.54 -0.18 -12.32
N ASP A 122 15.55 0.67 -12.58
CA ASP A 122 15.66 1.79 -13.53
C ASP A 122 16.75 2.78 -13.09
N SER A 123 16.83 3.12 -11.82
CA SER A 123 17.90 3.97 -11.28
C SER A 123 19.28 3.29 -11.34
N ARG A 124 19.35 1.95 -11.22
CA ARG A 124 20.59 1.18 -11.40
C ARG A 124 21.06 1.25 -12.85
N TYR A 125 20.16 1.07 -13.82
CA TYR A 125 20.49 1.24 -15.23
C TYR A 125 20.75 2.70 -15.60
N GLY A 126 20.12 3.64 -14.90
CA GLY A 126 20.37 5.08 -15.00
C GLY A 126 21.78 5.53 -14.56
N MET A 127 22.60 4.61 -14.00
CA MET A 127 24.03 4.84 -13.80
C MET A 127 24.82 4.86 -15.13
N ILE A 128 24.24 4.36 -16.21
CA ILE A 128 24.79 4.41 -17.56
C ILE A 128 24.04 5.52 -18.31
N PRO A 129 24.73 6.48 -18.95
CA PRO A 129 24.05 7.53 -19.69
C PRO A 129 23.20 6.94 -20.82
N PRO A 130 21.93 7.36 -20.98
CA PRO A 130 21.08 6.87 -22.05
C PRO A 130 21.61 7.36 -23.39
N LEU A 131 21.76 6.45 -24.34
CA LEU A 131 22.18 6.78 -25.71
C LEU A 131 20.94 6.82 -26.61
N THR A 132 20.62 8.00 -27.15
CA THR A 132 19.51 8.19 -28.09
C THR A 132 20.02 8.31 -29.51
N PHE A 133 19.41 7.53 -30.40
CA PHE A 133 19.65 7.66 -31.82
C PHE A 133 18.55 8.55 -32.44
N ARG A 134 18.96 9.63 -33.11
CA ARG A 134 18.04 10.54 -33.81
C ARG A 134 18.44 10.58 -35.29
N THR A 135 17.48 10.35 -36.17
CA THR A 135 17.65 10.51 -37.61
C THR A 135 16.64 11.53 -38.13
N TYR A 136 17.10 12.41 -38.97
CA TYR A 136 16.23 13.35 -39.67
C TYR A 136 16.36 13.12 -41.17
N TYR A 137 15.24 13.13 -41.88
CA TYR A 137 15.16 13.17 -43.32
C TYR A 137 14.59 14.54 -43.73
N TYR A 138 15.37 15.29 -44.52
CA TYR A 138 14.97 16.63 -44.92
C TYR A 138 14.17 16.52 -46.22
N VAL A 139 12.88 16.82 -46.20
CA VAL A 139 11.96 16.76 -47.33
C VAL A 139 12.17 17.92 -48.32
N ASN A 140 12.59 19.08 -47.81
CA ASN A 140 12.87 20.25 -48.60
C ASN A 140 14.24 20.80 -48.24
N GLN A 141 15.17 20.80 -49.20
CA GLN A 141 16.50 21.33 -49.02
C GLN A 141 16.70 22.50 -49.98
N PRO A 142 17.21 23.66 -49.56
CA PRO A 142 17.57 24.71 -50.46
C PRO A 142 18.71 24.22 -51.38
N ASN A 143 18.51 24.28 -52.67
CA ASN A 143 19.56 24.02 -53.66
C ASN A 143 20.52 25.21 -53.65
N VAL A 144 21.65 25.06 -52.96
CA VAL A 144 22.73 26.02 -52.97
C VAL A 144 23.84 25.45 -53.85
N GLU A 145 24.14 26.11 -54.94
CA GLU A 145 25.20 25.68 -55.86
C GLU A 145 26.54 25.51 -55.14
N GLY A 146 27.15 24.33 -55.27
CA GLY A 146 28.43 24.01 -54.66
C GLY A 146 28.37 23.36 -53.25
N ILE A 147 27.19 23.19 -52.68
CA ILE A 147 27.01 22.50 -51.39
C ILE A 147 26.45 21.11 -51.58
N TYR A 148 27.21 20.10 -51.22
CA TYR A 148 26.70 18.70 -51.18
C TYR A 148 25.76 18.56 -49.97
N SER A 149 24.46 18.76 -50.18
CA SER A 149 23.46 18.51 -49.15
C SER A 149 23.14 17.03 -49.06
N ARG A 150 23.20 16.45 -47.91
CA ARG A 150 22.71 15.10 -47.62
C ARG A 150 21.25 15.17 -47.17
N PRO A 151 20.33 14.36 -47.71
CA PRO A 151 18.93 14.42 -47.33
C PRO A 151 18.67 13.83 -45.94
N TYR A 152 19.69 13.34 -45.25
CA TYR A 152 19.54 12.71 -43.92
C TYR A 152 20.68 13.12 -42.98
N SER A 153 20.39 13.22 -41.69
CA SER A 153 21.38 13.30 -40.64
C SER A 153 21.19 12.17 -39.63
N LEU A 154 22.29 11.62 -39.12
CA LEU A 154 22.32 10.58 -38.12
C LEU A 154 23.03 11.13 -36.89
N ASN A 155 22.34 11.15 -35.77
CA ASN A 155 22.88 11.69 -34.52
C ASN A 155 22.72 10.64 -33.42
N PHE A 156 23.80 10.36 -32.69
CA PHE A 156 23.76 9.70 -31.40
C PHE A 156 24.05 10.74 -30.35
N ALA A 157 23.14 10.90 -29.41
CA ALA A 157 23.31 11.88 -28.35
C ALA A 157 22.91 11.26 -27.01
N THR A 158 23.61 11.65 -25.96
CA THR A 158 23.15 11.40 -24.59
C THR A 158 22.40 12.65 -24.10
N ASP A 159 21.35 12.43 -23.30
CA ASP A 159 20.82 13.52 -22.51
C ASP A 159 21.85 13.98 -21.47
N PRO A 160 21.77 15.23 -20.96
CA PRO A 160 22.72 15.73 -19.97
C PRO A 160 22.82 14.79 -18.77
N TYR A 161 23.97 14.17 -18.57
CA TYR A 161 24.21 13.13 -17.59
C TYR A 161 25.03 13.64 -16.41
N ASN A 162 24.54 13.37 -15.18
CA ASN A 162 25.24 13.69 -13.95
C ASN A 162 25.47 12.42 -13.12
N PRO A 163 26.68 11.86 -13.10
CA PRO A 163 26.97 10.61 -12.39
C PRO A 163 26.74 10.70 -10.89
N LEU A 164 27.01 11.85 -10.26
CA LEU A 164 26.72 12.07 -8.84
C LEU A 164 25.20 12.07 -8.59
N GLY A 165 24.44 12.67 -9.49
CA GLY A 165 22.99 12.66 -9.44
C GLY A 165 22.42 11.25 -9.52
N SER A 166 22.88 10.46 -10.50
CA SER A 166 22.45 9.06 -10.68
C SER A 166 22.83 8.20 -9.47
N TYR A 167 23.99 8.42 -8.87
CA TYR A 167 24.39 7.70 -7.66
C TYR A 167 23.47 8.00 -6.47
N PHE A 168 23.16 9.27 -6.20
CA PHE A 168 22.26 9.63 -5.09
C PHE A 168 20.83 9.18 -5.35
N ASP A 169 20.37 9.21 -6.60
CA ASP A 169 19.07 8.66 -6.98
C ASP A 169 18.97 7.17 -6.70
N LEU A 170 19.99 6.37 -7.11
CA LEU A 170 20.05 4.95 -6.81
C LEU A 170 19.99 4.66 -5.31
N GLN A 171 20.74 5.42 -4.48
CA GLN A 171 20.69 5.24 -3.03
C GLN A 171 19.31 5.59 -2.46
N ALA A 172 18.67 6.64 -2.98
CA ALA A 172 17.32 7.02 -2.59
C ALA A 172 16.31 5.91 -2.94
N GLN A 173 16.36 5.33 -4.15
CA GLN A 173 15.44 4.26 -4.57
C GLN A 173 15.65 2.97 -3.77
N LYS A 174 16.88 2.61 -3.42
CA LYS A 174 17.14 1.47 -2.51
C LYS A 174 16.45 1.64 -1.16
N LEU A 175 16.51 2.83 -0.56
CA LEU A 175 15.84 3.11 0.70
C LEU A 175 14.32 3.15 0.53
N ALA A 176 13.82 3.61 -0.63
CA ALA A 176 12.39 3.57 -0.95
C ALA A 176 11.85 2.13 -0.99
N THR A 177 12.60 1.21 -1.64
CA THR A 177 12.27 -0.22 -1.68
C THR A 177 12.24 -0.82 -0.27
N GLN A 178 13.25 -0.54 0.55
CA GLN A 178 13.31 -1.03 1.95
C GLN A 178 12.15 -0.47 2.79
N ALA A 179 11.83 0.81 2.63
CA ALA A 179 10.69 1.42 3.33
C ALA A 179 9.36 0.79 2.91
N ALA A 180 9.17 0.48 1.62
CA ALA A 180 7.99 -0.20 1.12
C ALA A 180 7.84 -1.62 1.70
N ILE A 181 8.95 -2.37 1.83
CA ILE A 181 8.97 -3.69 2.49
C ILE A 181 8.50 -3.57 3.94
N LEU A 182 9.03 -2.61 4.71
CA LEU A 182 8.62 -2.40 6.11
C LEU A 182 7.14 -2.00 6.23
N MET A 183 6.63 -1.18 5.31
CA MET A 183 5.20 -0.82 5.26
C MET A 183 4.32 -2.02 4.91
N HIS A 184 4.76 -2.91 4.03
CA HIS A 184 4.08 -4.16 3.75
C HIS A 184 4.03 -5.08 4.98
N LEU A 185 5.13 -5.21 5.73
CA LEU A 185 5.17 -5.97 6.99
C LEU A 185 4.20 -5.39 8.04
N ASN A 186 4.09 -4.07 8.12
CA ASN A 186 3.08 -3.41 8.96
C ASN A 186 1.65 -3.75 8.51
N THR A 187 1.40 -3.81 7.20
CA THR A 187 0.11 -4.21 6.63
C THR A 187 -0.21 -5.67 6.97
N ILE A 188 0.78 -6.58 6.88
CA ILE A 188 0.63 -7.99 7.31
C ILE A 188 0.27 -8.05 8.79
N SER A 189 0.99 -7.35 9.67
CA SER A 189 0.70 -7.33 11.11
C SER A 189 -0.75 -6.91 11.41
N ARG A 190 -1.23 -5.83 10.77
CA ARG A 190 -2.62 -5.38 10.88
C ARG A 190 -3.63 -6.38 10.32
N GLY A 191 -3.29 -7.05 9.22
CA GLY A 191 -4.13 -8.08 8.61
C GLY A 191 -4.24 -9.33 9.48
N VAL A 192 -3.15 -9.78 10.08
CA VAL A 192 -3.14 -10.89 11.04
C VAL A 192 -3.97 -10.58 12.28
N GLN A 193 -3.89 -9.34 12.80
CA GLN A 193 -4.77 -8.88 13.87
C GLN A 193 -6.25 -8.98 13.48
N ARG A 194 -6.61 -8.54 12.29
CA ARG A 194 -7.99 -8.61 11.80
C ARG A 194 -8.48 -10.05 11.65
N LEU A 195 -7.65 -10.95 11.14
CA LEU A 195 -7.95 -12.38 11.11
C LEU A 195 -8.17 -12.94 12.51
N GLY A 196 -7.28 -12.60 13.46
CA GLY A 196 -7.43 -13.01 14.85
C GLY A 196 -8.75 -12.55 15.47
N GLN A 197 -9.20 -11.33 15.15
CA GLN A 197 -10.50 -10.84 15.59
C GLN A 197 -11.66 -11.70 15.07
N PHE A 198 -11.63 -12.13 13.79
CA PHE A 198 -12.66 -13.01 13.24
C PHE A 198 -12.71 -14.35 13.94
N TYR A 199 -11.55 -14.98 14.24
CA TYR A 199 -11.49 -16.26 14.94
C TYR A 199 -11.98 -16.15 16.37
N LEU A 200 -11.58 -15.12 17.11
CA LEU A 200 -12.08 -14.86 18.47
C LEU A 200 -13.59 -14.60 18.49
N GLU A 201 -14.12 -13.87 17.49
CA GLU A 201 -15.56 -13.65 17.36
C GLU A 201 -16.33 -14.94 17.06
N LEU A 202 -15.80 -15.81 16.20
CA LEU A 202 -16.41 -17.09 15.89
C LEU A 202 -16.45 -18.01 17.12
N ASP A 203 -15.36 -18.10 17.90
CA ASP A 203 -15.32 -18.84 19.18
C ASP A 203 -16.35 -18.30 20.18
N GLY A 204 -16.36 -16.95 20.34
CA GLY A 204 -17.33 -16.29 21.22
C GLY A 204 -18.78 -16.57 20.81
N LEU A 205 -19.11 -16.45 19.52
CA LEU A 205 -20.44 -16.71 18.99
C LEU A 205 -20.84 -18.20 19.16
N GLN A 206 -19.91 -19.13 19.00
CA GLN A 206 -20.17 -20.54 19.21
C GLN A 206 -20.57 -20.83 20.66
N LYS A 207 -19.86 -20.29 21.65
CA LYS A 207 -20.17 -20.41 23.07
C LYS A 207 -21.50 -19.77 23.41
N LEU A 208 -21.76 -18.55 22.91
CA LEU A 208 -23.01 -17.82 23.09
C LEU A 208 -24.21 -18.57 22.54
N THR A 209 -24.06 -19.21 21.36
CA THR A 209 -25.13 -20.05 20.76
C THR A 209 -25.45 -21.24 21.66
N GLY A 210 -24.46 -21.87 22.29
CA GLY A 210 -24.68 -22.96 23.26
C GLY A 210 -25.59 -22.51 24.42
N TYR A 211 -25.24 -21.41 25.08
CA TYR A 211 -26.07 -20.86 26.17
C TYR A 211 -27.45 -20.43 25.70
N GLN A 212 -27.58 -19.92 24.48
CA GLN A 212 -28.87 -19.51 23.92
C GLN A 212 -29.78 -20.70 23.66
N GLN A 213 -29.26 -21.83 23.20
CA GLN A 213 -30.03 -23.07 23.05
C GLN A 213 -30.56 -23.59 24.40
N GLU A 214 -29.75 -23.52 25.45
CA GLU A 214 -30.20 -23.84 26.81
C GLU A 214 -31.29 -22.91 27.31
N LEU A 215 -31.17 -21.58 27.03
CA LEU A 215 -32.18 -20.58 27.37
C LEU A 215 -33.51 -20.84 26.63
N ILE A 216 -33.44 -21.23 25.35
CA ILE A 216 -34.63 -21.63 24.57
C ILE A 216 -35.31 -22.82 25.23
N ASN A 217 -34.58 -23.82 25.68
CA ASN A 217 -35.10 -25.00 26.36
C ASN A 217 -35.80 -24.63 27.68
N LEU A 218 -35.16 -23.80 28.51
CA LEU A 218 -35.72 -23.32 29.77
C LEU A 218 -36.99 -22.46 29.56
N THR A 219 -36.97 -21.56 28.61
CA THR A 219 -38.17 -20.73 28.32
C THR A 219 -39.34 -21.56 27.72
N ARG A 220 -39.01 -22.62 26.96
CA ARG A 220 -40.02 -23.60 26.48
C ARG A 220 -40.61 -24.39 27.62
N GLU A 221 -39.81 -24.78 28.59
CA GLU A 221 -40.27 -25.48 29.79
C GLU A 221 -41.17 -24.57 30.63
N SER A 222 -40.82 -23.33 30.84
CA SER A 222 -41.61 -22.32 31.50
C SER A 222 -42.99 -22.10 30.78
N LEU A 223 -42.99 -22.08 29.44
CA LEU A 223 -44.21 -21.99 28.66
C LEU A 223 -45.11 -23.20 28.88
N LYS A 224 -44.57 -24.42 28.79
CA LYS A 224 -45.34 -25.65 29.04
C LYS A 224 -45.92 -25.67 30.46
N TYR A 225 -45.19 -25.23 31.45
CA TYR A 225 -45.67 -25.13 32.84
C TYR A 225 -46.85 -24.14 32.94
N ALA A 226 -46.74 -22.98 32.32
CA ALA A 226 -47.82 -21.96 32.29
C ALA A 226 -49.06 -22.46 31.54
N GLU A 227 -48.91 -23.16 30.42
CA GLU A 227 -50.00 -23.79 29.65
C GLU A 227 -50.73 -24.88 30.46
N ASN A 228 -49.98 -25.73 31.16
CA ASN A 228 -50.57 -26.75 32.02
C ASN A 228 -51.34 -26.16 33.20
N ARG A 229 -50.80 -25.13 33.86
CA ARG A 229 -51.54 -24.41 34.93
C ARG A 229 -52.80 -23.72 34.43
N PHE A 230 -52.76 -23.15 33.23
CA PHE A 230 -53.91 -22.55 32.61
C PHE A 230 -55.01 -23.57 32.28
N SER A 231 -54.64 -24.76 31.78
CA SER A 231 -55.61 -25.85 31.55
C SER A 231 -56.27 -26.36 32.83
N LEU A 232 -55.55 -26.26 33.95
CA LEU A 232 -56.08 -26.59 35.29
C LEU A 232 -56.83 -25.41 35.96
N GLY A 233 -56.97 -24.28 35.31
CA GLY A 233 -57.61 -23.08 35.85
C GLY A 233 -56.81 -22.34 36.94
N THR A 234 -55.54 -22.67 37.14
CA THR A 234 -54.67 -22.11 38.18
C THR A 234 -53.70 -21.02 37.67
N ALA A 235 -53.77 -20.66 36.42
CA ALA A 235 -53.04 -19.56 35.80
C ALA A 235 -53.92 -18.71 34.91
N THR A 236 -53.50 -17.47 34.66
CA THR A 236 -54.20 -16.51 33.77
C THR A 236 -53.74 -16.67 32.30
N SER A 237 -54.59 -16.29 31.37
CA SER A 237 -54.24 -16.22 29.95
C SER A 237 -53.06 -15.25 29.70
N LEU A 238 -52.87 -14.26 30.58
CA LEU A 238 -51.77 -13.31 30.51
C LEU A 238 -50.43 -14.00 30.84
N GLU A 239 -50.38 -14.86 31.85
CA GLU A 239 -49.16 -15.64 32.20
C GLU A 239 -48.69 -16.51 31.03
N VAL A 240 -49.62 -17.19 30.34
CA VAL A 240 -49.30 -17.97 29.15
C VAL A 240 -48.76 -17.09 28.01
N LYS A 241 -49.37 -15.92 27.80
CA LYS A 241 -48.92 -14.97 26.77
C LYS A 241 -47.51 -14.45 27.08
N VAL A 242 -47.20 -14.11 28.33
CA VAL A 242 -45.86 -13.67 28.76
C VAL A 242 -44.83 -14.76 28.51
N ALA A 243 -45.09 -16.00 28.98
CA ALA A 243 -44.17 -17.11 28.79
C ALA A 243 -43.92 -17.45 27.29
N ARG A 244 -44.99 -17.33 26.48
CA ARG A 244 -44.89 -17.50 25.03
C ARG A 244 -44.02 -16.43 24.38
N GLN A 245 -44.16 -15.19 24.82
CA GLN A 245 -43.38 -14.07 24.31
C GLN A 245 -41.90 -14.21 24.67
N GLU A 246 -41.59 -14.63 25.91
CA GLU A 246 -40.21 -14.92 26.35
C GLU A 246 -39.55 -16.00 25.49
N TRP A 247 -40.26 -17.10 25.22
CA TRP A 247 -39.76 -18.15 24.33
C TRP A 247 -39.54 -17.64 22.89
N GLN A 248 -40.45 -16.81 22.35
CA GLN A 248 -40.25 -16.21 21.03
C GLN A 248 -39.06 -15.28 20.99
N LEU A 249 -38.83 -14.45 22.02
CA LEU A 249 -37.65 -13.59 22.14
C LEU A 249 -36.37 -14.42 22.17
N ALA A 250 -36.34 -15.49 22.96
CA ALA A 250 -35.18 -16.39 23.02
C ALA A 250 -34.85 -17.00 21.64
N ARG A 251 -35.86 -17.41 20.86
CA ARG A 251 -35.66 -17.89 19.48
C ARG A 251 -35.21 -16.80 18.51
N GLY A 252 -35.71 -15.58 18.65
CA GLY A 252 -35.30 -14.45 17.84
C GLY A 252 -33.82 -14.10 18.06
N GLU A 253 -33.35 -14.16 19.30
CA GLU A 253 -31.92 -13.96 19.62
C GLU A 253 -31.02 -15.03 19.02
N ASP A 254 -31.44 -16.31 19.01
CA ASP A 254 -30.70 -17.39 18.34
C ASP A 254 -30.55 -17.14 16.84
N GLN A 255 -31.64 -16.74 16.18
CA GLN A 255 -31.58 -16.34 14.76
C GLN A 255 -30.63 -15.16 14.51
N ARG A 256 -30.64 -14.16 15.40
CA ARG A 256 -29.72 -13.02 15.33
C ARG A 256 -28.27 -13.46 15.46
N MET A 257 -27.96 -14.39 16.37
CA MET A 257 -26.61 -14.95 16.54
C MET A 257 -26.18 -15.74 15.28
N ALA A 258 -27.07 -16.52 14.68
CA ALA A 258 -26.79 -17.26 13.44
C ALA A 258 -26.45 -16.29 12.29
N LEU A 259 -27.19 -15.20 12.12
CA LEU A 259 -26.91 -14.16 11.13
C LEU A 259 -25.57 -13.46 11.42
N SER A 260 -25.25 -13.20 12.69
CA SER A 260 -23.97 -12.60 13.09
C SER A 260 -22.80 -13.54 12.74
N ARG A 261 -22.94 -14.83 13.01
CA ARG A 261 -21.93 -15.84 12.62
C ARG A 261 -21.74 -15.88 11.11
N GLN A 262 -22.81 -15.89 10.34
CA GLN A 262 -22.76 -15.85 8.87
C GLN A 262 -22.03 -14.60 8.36
N ARG A 263 -22.30 -13.44 8.98
CA ARG A 263 -21.61 -12.18 8.65
C ARG A 263 -20.10 -12.27 8.89
N VAL A 264 -19.67 -12.81 10.05
CA VAL A 264 -18.25 -12.97 10.37
C VAL A 264 -17.59 -13.92 9.37
N LEU A 265 -18.22 -15.04 9.03
CA LEU A 265 -17.72 -15.99 8.02
C LEU A 265 -17.63 -15.34 6.63
N THR A 266 -18.60 -14.53 6.25
CA THR A 266 -18.57 -13.77 4.98
C THR A 266 -17.41 -12.76 4.97
N ASN A 267 -17.22 -12.04 6.08
CA ASN A 267 -16.10 -11.10 6.22
C ASN A 267 -14.74 -11.81 6.16
N LEU A 268 -14.62 -12.97 6.83
CA LEU A 268 -13.43 -13.81 6.77
C LEU A 268 -13.17 -14.28 5.33
N LYS A 269 -14.18 -14.79 4.65
CA LYS A 269 -14.10 -15.23 3.25
C LYS A 269 -13.63 -14.12 2.32
N ASN A 270 -14.24 -12.94 2.42
CA ASN A 270 -13.85 -11.78 1.63
C ASN A 270 -12.42 -11.33 1.93
N PHE A 271 -12.01 -11.38 3.20
CA PHE A 271 -10.64 -11.06 3.60
C PHE A 271 -9.62 -12.04 3.03
N LEU A 272 -9.95 -13.32 2.96
CA LEU A 272 -9.10 -14.36 2.36
C LEU A 272 -9.07 -14.30 0.82
N GLY A 273 -9.91 -13.51 0.18
CA GLY A 273 -10.00 -13.41 -1.28
C GLY A 273 -10.73 -14.60 -1.95
N LEU A 274 -11.51 -15.36 -1.16
CA LEU A 274 -12.28 -16.49 -1.65
C LEU A 274 -13.55 -16.04 -2.40
N LYS A 275 -13.96 -16.81 -3.41
CA LYS A 275 -15.18 -16.50 -4.16
C LYS A 275 -16.44 -16.75 -3.33
N SER A 276 -17.52 -16.03 -3.66
CA SER A 276 -18.77 -16.05 -2.89
C SER A 276 -19.42 -17.45 -2.80
N HIS A 277 -19.27 -18.30 -3.81
CA HIS A 277 -19.85 -19.64 -3.86
C HIS A 277 -19.05 -20.70 -3.07
N GLN A 278 -17.84 -20.40 -2.63
CA GLN A 278 -17.04 -21.34 -1.83
C GLN A 278 -17.51 -21.30 -0.38
N GLU A 279 -17.88 -22.43 0.17
CA GLU A 279 -18.20 -22.56 1.59
C GLU A 279 -16.90 -22.77 2.38
N ILE A 280 -16.77 -22.08 3.48
CA ILE A 280 -15.66 -22.23 4.41
C ILE A 280 -16.19 -22.57 5.79
N THR A 281 -15.52 -23.50 6.43
CA THR A 281 -15.67 -23.76 7.87
C THR A 281 -14.37 -23.34 8.54
N ALA A 282 -14.47 -22.54 9.61
CA ALA A 282 -13.32 -22.14 10.41
C ALA A 282 -13.29 -22.98 11.68
N ASP A 283 -12.13 -23.55 12.00
CA ASP A 283 -11.92 -24.18 13.31
C ASP A 283 -11.58 -23.10 14.33
N SER A 284 -12.62 -22.68 15.05
CA SER A 284 -12.49 -21.70 16.13
C SER A 284 -12.24 -22.33 17.49
N ARG A 285 -12.13 -23.68 17.58
CA ARG A 285 -11.80 -24.35 18.83
C ARG A 285 -10.41 -23.92 19.28
N ASP A 286 -10.31 -23.50 20.52
CA ASP A 286 -9.08 -22.91 21.07
C ASP A 286 -8.53 -21.71 20.27
N ALA A 287 -9.43 -20.88 19.71
CA ALA A 287 -9.02 -19.66 19.01
C ALA A 287 -8.14 -18.74 19.87
N ARG A 288 -8.35 -18.75 21.20
CA ARG A 288 -7.51 -18.00 22.12
C ARG A 288 -6.05 -18.48 22.08
N GLY A 289 -5.80 -19.79 22.16
CA GLY A 289 -4.44 -20.37 22.10
C GLY A 289 -3.77 -20.11 20.75
N GLN A 290 -4.51 -20.32 19.67
CA GLN A 290 -4.01 -20.10 18.30
C GLN A 290 -3.69 -18.63 18.01
N VAL A 291 -4.56 -17.69 18.42
CA VAL A 291 -4.45 -16.26 18.11
C VAL A 291 -3.53 -15.52 19.08
N LEU A 292 -3.63 -15.79 20.38
CA LEU A 292 -2.85 -15.07 21.40
C LEU A 292 -1.53 -15.77 21.74
N GLY A 293 -1.43 -17.08 21.53
CA GLY A 293 -0.23 -17.85 21.84
C GLY A 293 0.27 -17.63 23.27
N SER A 294 1.58 -17.52 23.44
CA SER A 294 2.25 -17.28 24.72
C SER A 294 2.52 -15.80 25.02
N PHE A 295 1.81 -14.87 24.36
CA PHE A 295 2.04 -13.43 24.56
C PHE A 295 1.70 -13.01 26.00
N ASP A 296 2.69 -12.45 26.69
CA ASP A 296 2.49 -11.86 28.01
C ASP A 296 2.29 -10.33 27.90
N PRO A 297 1.07 -9.83 28.16
CA PRO A 297 0.79 -8.40 28.12
C PRO A 297 1.59 -7.57 29.13
N ALA A 298 2.05 -8.18 30.23
CA ALA A 298 2.81 -7.48 31.28
C ALA A 298 4.25 -7.20 30.84
N ALA A 299 4.81 -8.05 29.98
CA ALA A 299 6.17 -7.92 29.45
C ALA A 299 6.29 -6.86 28.34
N ALA A 300 5.18 -6.38 27.77
CA ALA A 300 5.19 -5.38 26.70
C ALA A 300 5.56 -3.99 27.23
N THR A 301 6.76 -3.49 26.88
CA THR A 301 7.23 -2.15 27.25
C THR A 301 7.11 -1.18 26.08
N LEU A 302 7.02 0.12 26.39
CA LEU A 302 6.95 1.17 25.35
C LEU A 302 8.22 1.20 24.48
N ASP A 303 9.41 1.05 25.09
CA ASP A 303 10.68 1.09 24.37
C ASP A 303 10.82 -0.08 23.38
N GLN A 304 10.40 -1.27 23.80
CA GLN A 304 10.33 -2.42 22.88
C GLN A 304 9.34 -2.18 21.74
N THR A 305 8.19 -1.56 22.03
CA THR A 305 7.18 -1.20 21.04
C THR A 305 7.75 -0.23 20.00
N LYS A 306 8.41 0.86 20.45
CA LYS A 306 9.08 1.84 19.58
C LYS A 306 10.15 1.16 18.71
N SER A 307 10.99 0.31 19.29
CA SER A 307 12.08 -0.36 18.59
C SER A 307 11.60 -1.42 17.55
N ARG A 308 10.44 -2.05 17.79
CA ARG A 308 9.85 -3.08 16.90
C ARG A 308 8.92 -2.50 15.85
N SER A 309 8.50 -1.24 15.98
CA SER A 309 7.55 -0.60 15.06
C SER A 309 8.09 -0.53 13.63
N TYR A 310 7.46 -1.25 12.71
CA TYR A 310 7.77 -1.19 11.27
C TYR A 310 7.50 0.19 10.69
N GLU A 311 6.48 0.88 11.19
CA GLU A 311 6.11 2.22 10.73
C GLU A 311 7.18 3.26 11.06
N LEU A 312 7.71 3.26 12.30
CA LEU A 312 8.80 4.16 12.70
C LEU A 312 10.10 3.86 11.94
N LYS A 313 10.42 2.57 11.74
CA LYS A 313 11.56 2.17 10.91
C LYS A 313 11.42 2.64 9.47
N ALA A 314 10.24 2.52 8.89
CA ALA A 314 9.98 2.99 7.53
C ALA A 314 10.10 4.52 7.42
N LEU A 315 9.64 5.28 8.42
CA LEU A 315 9.82 6.74 8.48
C LEU A 315 11.28 7.14 8.61
N GLU A 316 12.08 6.41 9.39
CA GLU A 316 13.53 6.65 9.48
C GLU A 316 14.21 6.46 8.11
N LEU A 317 13.87 5.38 7.39
CA LEU A 317 14.36 5.17 6.02
C LEU A 317 13.91 6.26 5.06
N LYS A 318 12.66 6.73 5.16
CA LYS A 318 12.15 7.86 4.36
C LYS A 318 12.90 9.17 4.67
N LYS A 319 13.25 9.42 5.93
CA LYS A 319 14.08 10.57 6.32
C LYS A 319 15.49 10.46 5.72
N GLN A 320 16.11 9.28 5.77
CA GLN A 320 17.40 9.03 5.12
C GLN A 320 17.32 9.18 3.60
N LEU A 321 16.27 8.65 2.96
CA LEU A 321 15.98 8.85 1.54
C LEU A 321 15.93 10.34 1.21
N GLN A 322 15.22 11.14 2.02
CA GLN A 322 15.13 12.58 1.82
C GLN A 322 16.48 13.28 1.97
N SER A 323 17.40 12.77 2.79
CA SER A 323 18.77 13.30 2.84
C SER A 323 19.54 13.08 1.53
N TYR A 324 19.32 11.93 0.87
CA TYR A 324 19.85 11.69 -0.48
C TYR A 324 19.20 12.61 -1.53
N ASN A 325 17.89 12.93 -1.40
CA ASN A 325 17.23 13.92 -2.27
C ASN A 325 17.83 15.32 -2.11
N VAL A 326 18.26 15.69 -0.90
CA VAL A 326 19.03 16.94 -0.68
C VAL A 326 20.35 16.87 -1.42
N SER A 327 21.08 15.76 -1.30
CA SER A 327 22.35 15.54 -2.00
C SER A 327 22.18 15.53 -3.51
N LEU A 328 21.11 14.92 -4.02
CA LEU A 328 20.69 14.95 -5.43
C LEU A 328 20.42 16.37 -5.90
N ALA A 329 19.72 17.20 -5.10
CA ALA A 329 19.47 18.59 -5.43
C ALA A 329 20.77 19.42 -5.47
N ILE A 330 21.72 19.11 -4.61
CA ILE A 330 23.08 19.71 -4.65
C ILE A 330 23.84 19.23 -5.89
N ALA A 331 23.79 17.93 -6.20
CA ALA A 331 24.44 17.36 -7.39
C ALA A 331 23.97 18.03 -8.70
N LYS A 332 22.71 18.46 -8.78
CA LYS A 332 22.16 19.20 -9.93
C LYS A 332 22.73 20.61 -10.12
N ILE A 333 23.53 21.12 -9.18
CA ILE A 333 24.26 22.38 -9.34
C ILE A 333 25.56 22.14 -10.13
N PHE A 334 26.12 20.95 -10.06
CA PHE A 334 27.33 20.58 -10.76
C PHE A 334 27.10 20.45 -12.27
N PRO A 335 28.18 20.59 -13.08
CA PRO A 335 28.13 20.39 -14.53
C PRO A 335 27.59 19.00 -14.89
N THR A 336 26.91 18.92 -16.03
CA THR A 336 26.48 17.64 -16.64
C THR A 336 27.32 17.33 -17.85
N PHE A 337 27.55 16.03 -18.10
CA PHE A 337 28.29 15.53 -19.26
C PHE A 337 27.32 15.27 -20.40
N ILE A 338 27.70 15.60 -21.63
CA ILE A 338 26.96 15.32 -22.85
C ILE A 338 27.90 14.64 -23.82
N LEU A 339 27.51 13.49 -24.36
CA LEU A 339 28.13 12.87 -25.52
C LEU A 339 27.26 13.19 -26.74
N ASN A 340 27.83 13.75 -27.76
CA ASN A 340 27.14 14.02 -29.01
C ASN A 340 27.99 13.49 -30.19
N THR A 341 27.37 12.66 -31.01
CA THR A 341 27.96 12.17 -32.25
C THR A 341 27.05 12.62 -33.38
N GLN A 342 27.56 13.39 -34.31
CA GLN A 342 26.78 13.97 -35.38
C GLN A 342 27.45 13.74 -36.73
N THR A 343 26.67 13.36 -37.73
CA THR A 343 27.11 13.50 -39.13
C THR A 343 27.25 14.99 -39.46
N PRO A 344 28.17 15.36 -40.38
CA PRO A 344 28.26 16.76 -40.81
C PRO A 344 26.89 17.33 -41.18
N ASP A 345 26.67 18.60 -40.80
CA ASP A 345 25.47 19.30 -41.14
C ASP A 345 25.29 19.27 -42.68
N PRO A 346 24.12 18.87 -43.21
CA PRO A 346 23.87 18.83 -44.64
C PRO A 346 24.05 20.22 -45.31
N LEU A 347 23.99 21.28 -44.55
CA LEU A 347 24.22 22.67 -45.02
C LEU A 347 25.65 23.17 -44.77
N SER A 348 26.52 22.36 -44.25
CA SER A 348 27.92 22.72 -43.95
C SER A 348 28.77 22.68 -45.24
N VAL A 349 29.51 23.73 -45.53
CA VAL A 349 30.44 23.84 -46.64
C VAL A 349 31.69 22.94 -46.47
N THR A 350 31.83 22.28 -45.33
CA THR A 350 32.97 21.43 -45.05
C THR A 350 32.88 20.11 -45.77
N THR A 351 33.91 19.75 -46.51
CA THR A 351 34.06 18.49 -47.24
C THR A 351 34.34 17.31 -46.31
N ALA A 352 34.26 17.48 -45.00
CA ALA A 352 34.52 16.43 -44.03
C ALA A 352 33.46 15.32 -44.15
N ARG A 353 33.91 14.12 -44.52
CA ARG A 353 33.09 12.90 -44.70
C ARG A 353 32.98 12.06 -43.43
N GLY A 354 33.47 12.55 -42.31
CA GLY A 354 33.55 11.84 -41.04
C GLY A 354 32.35 12.01 -40.11
N LEU A 355 32.27 11.15 -39.13
CA LEU A 355 31.36 11.29 -37.99
C LEU A 355 32.08 12.18 -36.94
N TYR A 356 31.46 13.25 -36.51
CA TYR A 356 31.95 14.06 -35.41
C TYR A 356 31.56 13.40 -34.08
N VAL A 357 32.53 13.18 -33.19
CA VAL A 357 32.31 12.72 -31.83
C VAL A 357 32.75 13.81 -30.89
N GLY A 358 31.82 14.32 -30.11
CA GLY A 358 32.10 15.41 -29.14
C GLY A 358 31.68 15.01 -27.75
N ILE A 359 32.56 15.27 -26.78
CA ILE A 359 32.21 15.22 -25.35
C ILE A 359 32.03 16.67 -24.90
N GLY A 360 30.84 17.00 -24.44
CA GLY A 360 30.48 18.32 -23.96
C GLY A 360 30.29 18.36 -22.46
N LEU A 361 30.46 19.54 -21.89
CA LEU A 361 30.15 19.84 -20.50
C LEU A 361 29.13 20.96 -20.48
N GLU A 362 27.95 20.71 -19.94
CA GLU A 362 26.92 21.72 -19.78
C GLU A 362 26.98 22.28 -18.35
N VAL A 363 27.24 23.58 -18.27
CA VAL A 363 27.29 24.32 -16.99
C VAL A 363 26.15 25.32 -16.97
N PRO A 364 25.21 25.22 -16.05
CA PRO A 364 24.14 26.21 -15.91
C PRO A 364 24.69 27.50 -15.32
N VAL A 365 24.78 28.53 -16.14
CA VAL A 365 25.34 29.84 -15.72
C VAL A 365 24.30 30.68 -14.95
N TRP A 366 23.05 30.65 -15.38
CA TRP A 366 21.99 31.40 -14.76
C TRP A 366 20.64 30.73 -14.92
N ASP A 367 19.99 30.44 -13.78
CA ASP A 367 18.66 29.79 -13.73
C ASP A 367 17.64 30.56 -12.86
N GLY A 368 17.94 31.83 -12.52
CA GLY A 368 17.12 32.60 -11.58
C GLY A 368 17.10 32.01 -10.16
N PHE A 369 18.17 31.42 -9.71
CA PHE A 369 18.35 30.75 -8.39
C PHE A 369 17.40 29.55 -8.16
N LYS A 370 16.82 28.97 -9.20
CA LYS A 370 15.91 27.82 -9.07
C LYS A 370 16.57 26.62 -8.37
N ARG A 371 17.82 26.32 -8.70
CA ARG A 371 18.57 25.19 -8.11
C ARG A 371 18.84 25.41 -6.62
N ILE A 372 19.25 26.62 -6.24
CA ILE A 372 19.49 26.98 -4.82
C ILE A 372 18.18 26.90 -4.03
N ARG A 373 17.07 27.45 -4.58
CA ARG A 373 15.76 27.31 -3.95
C ARG A 373 15.30 25.87 -3.86
N ASN A 374 15.64 25.03 -4.84
CA ASN A 374 15.32 23.60 -4.77
C ASN A 374 16.07 22.89 -3.62
N VAL A 375 17.36 23.18 -3.42
CA VAL A 375 18.11 22.66 -2.26
C VAL A 375 17.45 23.09 -0.95
N SER A 376 17.08 24.38 -0.84
CA SER A 376 16.38 24.89 0.34
C SER A 376 15.03 24.20 0.57
N ARG A 377 14.27 23.92 -0.51
CA ARG A 377 13.03 23.16 -0.48
C ARG A 377 13.25 21.74 0.02
N GLN A 378 14.24 21.02 -0.53
CA GLN A 378 14.54 19.65 -0.10
C GLN A 378 14.99 19.59 1.38
N LYS A 379 15.74 20.57 1.84
CA LYS A 379 16.09 20.71 3.28
C LYS A 379 14.86 20.99 4.16
N ALA A 380 13.89 21.78 3.67
CA ALA A 380 12.64 21.99 4.39
C ALA A 380 11.82 20.70 4.50
N ILE A 381 11.72 19.92 3.41
CA ILE A 381 11.06 18.60 3.39
C ILE A 381 11.78 17.63 4.35
N LEU A 382 13.12 17.65 4.41
CA LEU A 382 13.86 16.83 5.38
C LEU A 382 13.48 17.16 6.82
N ARG A 383 13.32 18.45 7.14
CA ARG A 383 12.84 18.88 8.48
C ARG A 383 11.39 18.44 8.74
N GLN A 384 10.54 18.46 7.69
CA GLN A 384 9.18 17.94 7.74
C GLN A 384 9.15 16.45 8.13
N PHE A 385 9.98 15.61 7.52
CA PHE A 385 10.11 14.19 7.90
C PHE A 385 10.61 13.99 9.34
N GLY A 386 11.46 14.92 9.83
CA GLY A 386 11.87 14.92 11.24
C GLY A 386 10.68 15.14 12.19
N ALA A 387 9.88 16.17 11.93
CA ALA A 387 8.69 16.47 12.71
C ALA A 387 7.60 15.39 12.58
N GLU A 388 7.43 14.81 11.38
CA GLU A 388 6.50 13.69 11.15
C GLU A 388 6.90 12.45 11.99
N LYS A 389 8.19 12.12 12.04
CA LYS A 389 8.68 11.01 12.87
C LYS A 389 8.37 11.26 14.35
N GLU A 390 8.65 12.45 14.87
CA GLU A 390 8.37 12.81 16.26
C GLU A 390 6.86 12.74 16.55
N SER A 391 6.02 13.26 15.66
CA SER A 391 4.56 13.14 15.78
C SER A 391 4.12 11.68 15.82
N ARG A 392 4.69 10.82 14.97
CA ARG A 392 4.33 9.40 14.96
C ARG A 392 4.86 8.62 16.17
N GLU A 393 5.98 9.03 16.74
CA GLU A 393 6.46 8.48 18.02
C GLU A 393 5.48 8.80 19.15
N ASN A 394 4.96 10.02 19.21
CA ASN A 394 3.93 10.44 20.17
C ASN A 394 2.60 9.71 19.92
N ASP A 395 2.14 9.62 18.66
CA ASP A 395 0.94 8.86 18.30
C ASP A 395 1.03 7.38 18.73
N LEU A 396 2.19 6.77 18.56
CA LEU A 396 2.41 5.37 18.98
C LEU A 396 2.39 5.22 20.49
N GLU A 397 2.95 6.18 21.23
CA GLU A 397 2.88 6.23 22.69
C GLU A 397 1.44 6.35 23.17
N ASP A 398 0.65 7.26 22.58
CA ASP A 398 -0.77 7.42 22.90
C ASP A 398 -1.58 6.14 22.58
N GLN A 399 -1.31 5.52 21.43
CA GLN A 399 -1.94 4.24 21.06
C GLN A 399 -1.58 3.13 22.05
N TRP A 400 -0.32 3.04 22.48
CA TRP A 400 0.13 2.06 23.46
C TRP A 400 -0.52 2.28 24.84
N LEU A 401 -0.55 3.53 25.34
CA LEU A 401 -1.21 3.90 26.58
C LEU A 401 -2.70 3.57 26.55
N THR A 402 -3.36 3.92 25.44
CA THR A 402 -4.78 3.62 25.20
C THR A 402 -5.04 2.11 25.17
N ALA A 403 -4.22 1.35 24.47
CA ALA A 403 -4.37 -0.11 24.41
C ALA A 403 -4.16 -0.77 25.77
N LYS A 404 -3.16 -0.31 26.55
CA LYS A 404 -2.91 -0.77 27.90
C LYS A 404 -4.06 -0.43 28.86
N GLY A 405 -4.59 0.79 28.76
CA GLY A 405 -5.77 1.21 29.53
C GLY A 405 -7.01 0.38 29.19
N ASN A 406 -7.26 0.15 27.89
CA ASN A 406 -8.36 -0.70 27.42
C ASN A 406 -8.21 -2.15 27.91
N LEU A 407 -7.00 -2.68 27.94
CA LEU A 407 -6.74 -4.02 28.47
C LEU A 407 -7.03 -4.09 29.99
N GLN A 408 -6.59 -3.09 30.76
CA GLN A 408 -6.87 -3.03 32.19
C GLN A 408 -8.38 -2.95 32.47
N ASN A 409 -9.08 -2.09 31.72
CA ASN A 409 -10.53 -1.95 31.83
C ASN A 409 -11.25 -3.26 31.47
N ALA A 410 -10.82 -3.92 30.37
CA ALA A 410 -11.39 -5.20 29.98
C ALA A 410 -11.11 -6.33 31.00
N ALA A 411 -9.92 -6.34 31.61
CA ALA A 411 -9.58 -7.27 32.68
C ALA A 411 -10.46 -7.07 33.94
N MET A 412 -10.67 -5.80 34.33
CA MET A 412 -11.56 -5.47 35.46
C MET A 412 -13.02 -5.85 35.14
N ALA A 413 -13.50 -5.55 33.92
CA ALA A 413 -14.84 -5.90 33.49
C ALA A 413 -15.06 -7.42 33.43
N LEU A 414 -14.05 -8.18 33.00
CA LEU A 414 -14.07 -9.65 33.01
C LEU A 414 -14.15 -10.18 34.45
N LYS A 415 -13.31 -9.69 35.36
CA LYS A 415 -13.32 -10.07 36.77
C LYS A 415 -14.67 -9.80 37.43
N LEU A 416 -15.25 -8.62 37.14
CA LEU A 416 -16.59 -8.28 37.63
C LEU A 416 -17.66 -9.24 37.10
N ALA A 417 -17.64 -9.56 35.80
CA ALA A 417 -18.57 -10.49 35.19
C ALA A 417 -18.43 -11.90 35.76
N GLN A 418 -17.19 -12.37 36.02
CA GLN A 418 -16.94 -13.65 36.69
C GLN A 418 -17.52 -13.69 38.11
N SER A 419 -17.37 -12.59 38.89
CA SER A 419 -17.97 -12.50 40.22
C SER A 419 -19.50 -12.47 40.15
N GLN A 420 -20.08 -11.84 39.14
CA GLN A 420 -21.55 -11.84 38.90
C GLN A 420 -22.04 -13.25 38.52
N GLU A 421 -21.29 -13.96 37.70
CA GLU A 421 -21.61 -15.35 37.33
C GLU A 421 -21.58 -16.27 38.57
N GLU A 422 -20.56 -16.14 39.39
CA GLU A 422 -20.46 -16.92 40.64
C GLU A 422 -21.63 -16.61 41.57
N LEU A 423 -21.97 -15.32 41.75
CA LEU A 423 -23.16 -14.93 42.51
C LEU A 423 -24.46 -15.53 41.95
N ALA A 424 -24.60 -15.53 40.63
CA ALA A 424 -25.77 -16.12 39.95
C ALA A 424 -25.84 -17.64 40.20
N ARG A 425 -24.70 -18.34 40.16
CA ARG A 425 -24.58 -19.77 40.47
C ARG A 425 -24.99 -20.09 41.93
N LEU A 426 -24.48 -19.31 42.90
CA LEU A 426 -24.82 -19.46 44.28
C LEU A 426 -26.32 -19.25 44.56
N LYS A 427 -26.90 -18.17 43.95
CA LYS A 427 -28.35 -17.93 44.04
C LYS A 427 -29.17 -19.03 43.42
N ALA A 428 -28.77 -19.57 42.28
CA ALA A 428 -29.47 -20.63 41.62
C ALA A 428 -29.39 -21.94 42.43
N HIS A 429 -28.24 -22.26 43.00
CA HIS A 429 -28.10 -23.41 43.88
C HIS A 429 -28.95 -23.28 45.14
N GLN A 430 -29.06 -22.07 45.73
CA GLN A 430 -29.99 -21.83 46.84
C GLN A 430 -31.45 -22.05 46.43
N GLN A 431 -31.88 -21.62 45.25
CA GLN A 431 -33.24 -21.86 44.76
C GLN A 431 -33.49 -23.34 44.38
N GLU A 432 -32.47 -24.06 43.92
CA GLU A 432 -32.56 -25.48 43.65
C GLU A 432 -32.83 -26.27 44.92
N ILE A 433 -32.10 -26.03 46.02
CA ILE A 433 -32.36 -26.64 47.33
C ILE A 433 -33.76 -26.32 47.81
N ARG A 434 -34.24 -25.08 47.68
CA ARG A 434 -35.60 -24.66 48.09
C ARG A 434 -36.69 -25.28 47.21
N TYR A 435 -36.43 -25.52 45.94
CA TYR A 435 -37.34 -26.22 45.04
C TYR A 435 -37.40 -27.72 45.39
N GLU A 436 -36.27 -28.38 45.67
CA GLU A 436 -36.23 -29.77 46.07
C GLU A 436 -36.86 -30.04 47.44
N SER A 437 -36.82 -29.05 48.36
CA SER A 437 -37.51 -29.09 49.63
C SER A 437 -39.00 -28.76 49.57
N GLY A 438 -39.49 -28.33 48.39
CA GLY A 438 -40.88 -27.92 48.18
C GLY A 438 -41.17 -26.47 48.61
N ASP A 439 -40.18 -25.72 49.07
CA ASP A 439 -40.33 -24.34 49.56
C ASP A 439 -40.34 -23.27 48.45
N ALA A 440 -39.93 -23.61 47.21
CA ALA A 440 -39.95 -22.72 46.07
C ALA A 440 -40.77 -23.33 44.90
N PRO A 441 -41.60 -22.56 44.21
CA PRO A 441 -42.29 -23.01 43.03
C PRO A 441 -41.35 -23.10 41.81
N LEU A 442 -41.65 -23.99 40.85
CA LEU A 442 -40.88 -24.24 39.62
C LEU A 442 -40.48 -22.94 38.84
N PRO A 443 -41.36 -21.93 38.67
CA PRO A 443 -41.00 -20.70 37.98
C PRO A 443 -39.81 -19.94 38.60
N VAL A 444 -39.71 -19.91 39.92
CA VAL A 444 -38.62 -19.25 40.64
C VAL A 444 -37.28 -20.03 40.42
N PHE A 445 -37.34 -21.32 40.41
CA PHE A 445 -36.19 -22.17 40.08
C PHE A 445 -35.74 -21.96 38.61
N LEU A 446 -36.68 -22.01 37.65
CA LEU A 446 -36.35 -21.77 36.23
C LEU A 446 -35.80 -20.37 35.99
N GLU A 447 -36.34 -19.35 36.69
CA GLU A 447 -35.82 -17.98 36.58
C GLU A 447 -34.37 -17.87 37.11
N SER A 448 -34.08 -18.56 38.22
CA SER A 448 -32.67 -18.59 38.74
C SER A 448 -31.73 -19.29 37.77
N ARG A 449 -32.16 -20.32 37.05
CA ARG A 449 -31.39 -21.00 35.99
C ARG A 449 -31.18 -20.09 34.77
N LYS A 450 -32.19 -19.32 34.36
CA LYS A 450 -32.02 -18.26 33.32
C LYS A 450 -30.96 -17.26 33.74
N GLY A 451 -30.97 -16.80 35.00
CA GLY A 451 -29.99 -15.87 35.53
C GLY A 451 -28.54 -16.36 35.43
N ILE A 452 -28.28 -17.68 35.61
CA ILE A 452 -26.94 -18.27 35.37
C ILE A 452 -26.57 -18.11 33.89
N LEU A 453 -27.43 -18.51 32.96
CA LEU A 453 -27.14 -18.46 31.53
C LEU A 453 -26.88 -17.04 31.04
N GLU A 454 -27.61 -16.06 31.53
CA GLU A 454 -27.38 -14.65 31.23
C GLU A 454 -26.03 -14.14 31.77
N ALA A 455 -25.67 -14.55 32.99
CA ALA A 455 -24.37 -14.24 33.57
C ALA A 455 -23.24 -14.89 32.77
N GLN A 456 -23.38 -16.15 32.36
CA GLN A 456 -22.40 -16.87 31.49
C GLN A 456 -22.25 -16.20 30.12
N LYS A 457 -23.36 -15.78 29.50
CA LYS A 457 -23.32 -14.98 28.26
C LYS A 457 -22.51 -13.71 28.46
N THR A 458 -22.77 -12.99 29.56
CA THR A 458 -22.05 -11.76 29.90
C THR A 458 -20.55 -12.00 30.10
N THR A 459 -20.19 -13.04 30.87
CA THR A 459 -18.79 -13.44 31.08
C THR A 459 -18.10 -13.80 29.76
N THR A 460 -18.81 -14.50 28.86
CA THR A 460 -18.26 -14.84 27.55
C THR A 460 -18.02 -13.62 26.68
N LEU A 461 -18.93 -12.65 26.68
CA LEU A 461 -18.73 -11.36 25.97
C LEU A 461 -17.53 -10.59 26.55
N LYS A 462 -17.40 -10.51 27.88
CA LYS A 462 -16.27 -9.84 28.52
C LYS A 462 -14.96 -10.56 28.29
N THR A 463 -14.97 -11.90 28.21
CA THR A 463 -13.80 -12.69 27.80
C THR A 463 -13.39 -12.38 26.36
N LEU A 464 -14.34 -12.24 25.45
CA LEU A 464 -14.08 -11.84 24.07
C LEU A 464 -13.48 -10.41 23.99
N ASP A 465 -14.05 -9.45 24.74
CA ASP A 465 -13.52 -8.08 24.84
C ASP A 465 -12.08 -8.07 25.36
N TYR A 466 -11.80 -8.84 26.42
CA TYR A 466 -10.45 -8.98 26.96
C TYR A 466 -9.47 -9.59 25.95
N ASN A 467 -9.85 -10.67 25.27
CA ASN A 467 -9.00 -11.31 24.25
C ASN A 467 -8.72 -10.36 23.07
N LYS A 468 -9.70 -9.57 22.65
CA LYS A 468 -9.52 -8.52 21.62
C LYS A 468 -8.56 -7.42 22.07
N ALA A 469 -8.63 -7.02 23.35
CA ALA A 469 -7.72 -6.01 23.93
C ALA A 469 -6.28 -6.54 24.00
N VAL A 470 -6.09 -7.82 24.40
CA VAL A 470 -4.77 -8.49 24.38
C VAL A 470 -4.22 -8.53 22.96
N LEU A 471 -5.04 -8.92 21.98
CA LEU A 471 -4.64 -8.97 20.56
C LEU A 471 -4.25 -7.58 20.02
N ALA A 472 -4.98 -6.54 20.41
CA ALA A 472 -4.66 -5.16 20.02
C ALA A 472 -3.30 -4.72 20.61
N LEU A 473 -3.04 -5.01 21.89
CA LEU A 473 -1.75 -4.71 22.50
C LEU A 473 -0.62 -5.52 21.85
N ARG A 474 -0.84 -6.81 21.54
CA ARG A 474 0.11 -7.68 20.84
C ARG A 474 0.49 -7.10 19.47
N GLN A 475 -0.48 -6.55 18.74
CA GLN A 475 -0.22 -5.92 17.43
C GLN A 475 0.59 -4.64 17.58
N ILE A 476 0.22 -3.75 18.52
CA ILE A 476 0.92 -2.47 18.75
C ILE A 476 2.35 -2.72 19.23
N SER A 477 2.58 -3.72 20.10
CA SER A 477 3.92 -4.10 20.58
C SER A 477 4.84 -4.68 19.48
N GLY A 478 4.31 -4.93 18.27
CA GLY A 478 5.04 -5.49 17.14
C GLY A 478 5.33 -6.99 17.24
N ASP A 479 4.82 -7.68 18.29
CA ASP A 479 5.05 -9.11 18.47
C ASP A 479 4.36 -9.94 17.38
N LEU A 480 3.16 -9.54 16.99
CA LEU A 480 2.38 -10.23 15.96
C LEU A 480 3.09 -10.24 14.59
N GLY A 481 3.75 -9.14 14.23
CA GLY A 481 4.52 -9.04 12.99
C GLY A 481 5.72 -9.98 12.99
N ASN A 482 6.48 -10.03 14.06
CA ASN A 482 7.68 -10.86 14.14
C ASN A 482 7.39 -12.36 14.05
N SER A 483 6.28 -12.81 14.60
CA SER A 483 5.88 -14.24 14.60
C SER A 483 5.60 -14.77 13.20
N TYR A 484 5.07 -13.96 12.29
CA TYR A 484 4.64 -14.36 10.95
C TYR A 484 5.56 -13.89 9.82
N VAL A 485 6.42 -12.89 10.06
CA VAL A 485 7.38 -12.37 9.06
C VAL A 485 8.49 -13.38 8.77
N HIS A 486 8.94 -14.15 9.77
CA HIS A 486 9.92 -15.23 9.55
C HIS A 486 9.38 -16.37 8.69
N ALA A 487 8.05 -16.51 8.57
CA ALA A 487 7.42 -17.51 7.72
C ALA A 487 7.25 -17.06 6.26
N SER A 488 7.47 -15.76 5.96
CA SER A 488 7.32 -15.21 4.62
C SER A 488 8.66 -15.12 3.91
N SER A 489 8.78 -15.77 2.75
CA SER A 489 9.99 -15.85 1.89
C SER A 489 10.44 -14.52 1.26
N TRP A 490 10.07 -13.38 1.83
CA TRP A 490 10.36 -12.04 1.28
C TRP A 490 11.77 -11.52 1.58
N GLN A 491 12.59 -12.31 2.30
CA GLN A 491 14.01 -11.98 2.58
C GLN A 491 14.98 -12.49 1.51
N LYS A 492 14.48 -13.05 0.39
CA LYS A 492 15.35 -13.50 -0.72
C LYS A 492 15.30 -12.56 -1.90
#